data_028740c66bf409f50e5a67505c864b50
#
_entry.id   028740c66bf409f50e5a67505c864b50
#
_cell.length_a   1.000
_cell.length_b   1.000
_cell.length_c   1.000
_cell.angle_alpha   90.00
_cell.angle_beta   90.00
_cell.angle_gamma   90.00
#
_symmetry.space_group_name_H-M   'P 1'
#
loop_
_entity.id
_entity.type
_entity.pdbx_description
1 polymer ?
#
loop_
_entity_poly.entity_id
_entity_poly.type
_entity_poly.pdbx_seq_one_letter_code
_entity_poly.pdbx_strand_id
1 'polypeptide(L)'
;MANHKKTITLTDLQQKILSNDLYNDVSDNKGIDEWLDGAINGKLNNCWKRFQTEWTTKLMNDSSFTDPIPSNQADFVALVTARSDYTTRKQRDDASKIGE
;
A
#
# COMPACT_ATOMS: atom_id res chain seq x y z
N MET A 1 -7.61 1.61 15.95
CA MET A 1 -6.62 1.23 14.92
C MET A 1 -5.32 1.97 15.16
N ALA A 2 -4.19 1.28 15.13
CA ALA A 2 -2.90 1.92 15.35
C ALA A 2 -2.47 2.73 14.11
N ASN A 3 -1.89 3.90 14.34
CA ASN A 3 -1.32 4.72 13.28
C ASN A 3 0.20 4.54 13.28
N HIS A 4 0.77 4.52 12.09
CA HIS A 4 2.21 4.35 11.92
C HIS A 4 2.78 5.62 11.29
N LYS A 5 3.39 6.45 12.11
CA LYS A 5 4.01 7.70 11.65
C LYS A 5 5.34 7.39 10.95
N LYS A 6 5.51 7.89 9.75
CA LYS A 6 6.73 7.73 8.97
C LYS A 6 7.38 9.09 8.73
N THR A 7 8.70 9.13 8.78
CA THR A 7 9.47 10.36 8.59
C THR A 7 10.49 10.14 7.48
N ILE A 8 10.60 11.13 6.58
CA ILE A 8 11.59 11.13 5.50
C ILE A 8 12.48 12.35 5.69
N THR A 9 13.79 12.13 5.62
CA THR A 9 14.78 13.21 5.72
C THR A 9 15.44 13.42 4.36
N LEU A 10 15.46 14.68 3.90
CA LEU A 10 16.10 15.06 2.65
C LEU A 10 17.27 16.01 2.96
N THR A 11 18.36 15.84 2.21
CA THR A 11 19.46 16.82 2.25
C THR A 11 19.09 18.07 1.44
N ASP A 12 19.82 19.16 1.65
CA ASP A 12 19.62 20.37 0.84
C ASP A 12 19.78 20.10 -0.64
N LEU A 13 20.76 19.28 -1.01
CA LEU A 13 20.98 18.90 -2.40
C LEU A 13 19.79 18.16 -2.99
N GLN A 14 19.26 17.17 -2.26
CA GLN A 14 18.10 16.42 -2.71
C GLN A 14 16.87 17.30 -2.87
N GLN A 15 16.65 18.24 -1.95
CA GLN A 15 15.53 19.16 -2.00
C GLN A 15 15.64 20.08 -3.23
N LYS A 16 16.84 20.53 -3.59
CA LYS A 16 17.08 21.35 -4.78
C LYS A 16 16.80 20.56 -6.06
N ILE A 17 17.20 19.30 -6.09
CA ILE A 17 16.93 18.41 -7.23
C ILE A 17 15.42 18.25 -7.44
N LEU A 18 14.68 18.00 -6.35
CA LEU A 18 13.23 17.86 -6.43
C LEU A 18 12.56 19.16 -6.90
N SER A 19 13.04 20.30 -6.40
CA SER A 19 12.48 21.60 -6.79
C SER A 19 12.60 21.88 -8.29
N ASN A 20 13.60 21.31 -8.93
CA ASN A 20 13.77 21.48 -10.38
C ASN A 20 12.69 20.77 -11.20
N ASP A 21 12.14 19.69 -10.66
CA ASP A 21 11.33 18.76 -11.46
C ASP A 21 9.88 18.68 -11.01
N LEU A 22 9.60 18.92 -9.73
CA LEU A 22 8.25 18.78 -9.18
C LEU A 22 7.45 20.07 -9.35
N TYR A 23 6.17 19.89 -9.65
CA TYR A 23 5.23 20.99 -9.79
C TYR A 23 5.00 21.73 -8.47
N ASN A 24 5.01 21.03 -7.35
CA ASN A 24 4.85 21.61 -6.03
C ASN A 24 6.10 22.41 -5.65
N ASP A 25 5.89 23.51 -4.91
CA ASP A 25 7.00 24.23 -4.32
C ASP A 25 7.54 23.43 -3.13
N VAL A 26 8.63 22.72 -3.34
CA VAL A 26 9.27 21.88 -2.32
C VAL A 26 10.45 22.59 -1.65
N SER A 27 10.55 23.93 -1.80
CA SER A 27 11.58 24.71 -1.11
C SER A 27 11.33 24.79 0.40
N ASP A 28 10.12 24.50 0.86
CA ASP A 28 9.78 24.41 2.27
C ASP A 28 9.19 23.05 2.62
N ASN A 29 9.04 22.82 3.93
CA ASN A 29 8.53 21.53 4.42
C ASN A 29 7.07 21.30 4.05
N LYS A 30 6.27 22.36 3.92
CA LYS A 30 4.86 22.23 3.58
C LYS A 30 4.68 21.69 2.16
N GLY A 31 5.43 22.21 1.20
CA GLY A 31 5.38 21.73 -0.18
C GLY A 31 5.81 20.28 -0.30
N ILE A 32 6.84 19.89 0.45
CA ILE A 32 7.31 18.50 0.49
C ILE A 32 6.23 17.58 1.08
N ASP A 33 5.62 17.99 2.18
CA ASP A 33 4.57 17.21 2.83
C ASP A 33 3.38 17.00 1.91
N GLU A 34 2.95 18.04 1.19
CA GLU A 34 1.85 17.94 0.24
C GLU A 34 2.16 16.96 -0.90
N TRP A 35 3.38 17.02 -1.43
CA TRP A 35 3.79 16.10 -2.48
C TRP A 35 3.84 14.65 -1.98
N LEU A 36 4.42 14.43 -0.80
CA LEU A 36 4.50 13.10 -0.20
C LEU A 36 3.12 12.53 0.07
N ASP A 37 2.20 13.33 0.61
CA ASP A 37 0.82 12.88 0.84
C ASP A 37 0.15 12.43 -0.45
N GLY A 38 0.31 13.20 -1.53
CA GLY A 38 -0.24 12.83 -2.83
C GLY A 38 0.37 11.54 -3.37
N ALA A 39 1.68 11.40 -3.26
CA ALA A 39 2.39 10.20 -3.74
C ALA A 39 1.97 8.94 -2.97
N ILE A 40 1.90 9.04 -1.64
CA ILE A 40 1.50 7.92 -0.79
C ILE A 40 0.04 7.53 -1.04
N ASN A 41 -0.86 8.52 -1.11
CA ASN A 41 -2.28 8.24 -1.34
C ASN A 41 -2.51 7.60 -2.71
N GLY A 42 -1.80 8.05 -3.74
CA GLY A 42 -1.86 7.42 -5.06
C GLY A 42 -1.40 5.98 -5.04
N LYS A 43 -0.29 5.70 -4.35
CA LYS A 43 0.23 4.34 -4.21
C LYS A 43 -0.74 3.46 -3.42
N LEU A 44 -1.31 3.98 -2.33
CA LEU A 44 -2.30 3.25 -1.52
C LEU A 44 -3.53 2.88 -2.34
N ASN A 45 -4.04 3.82 -3.14
CA ASN A 45 -5.21 3.55 -3.98
C ASN A 45 -4.93 2.44 -4.99
N ASN A 46 -3.77 2.46 -5.63
CA ASN A 46 -3.39 1.43 -6.59
C ASN A 46 -3.20 0.06 -5.91
N CYS A 47 -2.57 0.05 -4.74
CA CYS A 47 -2.41 -1.17 -3.97
C CYS A 47 -3.76 -1.74 -3.51
N TRP A 48 -4.67 -0.87 -3.07
CA TRP A 48 -6.01 -1.27 -2.66
C TRP A 48 -6.79 -1.90 -3.81
N LYS A 49 -6.75 -1.28 -5.00
CA LYS A 49 -7.45 -1.82 -6.17
C LYS A 49 -6.96 -3.23 -6.53
N ARG A 50 -5.66 -3.45 -6.51
CA ARG A 50 -5.09 -4.78 -6.77
C ARG A 50 -5.48 -5.78 -5.69
N PHE A 51 -5.36 -5.39 -4.42
CA PHE A 51 -5.72 -6.22 -3.28
C PHE A 51 -7.19 -6.67 -3.37
N GLN A 52 -8.08 -5.71 -3.60
CA GLN A 52 -9.51 -5.98 -3.70
C GLN A 52 -9.83 -6.92 -4.86
N THR A 53 -9.26 -6.66 -6.03
CA THR A 53 -9.51 -7.47 -7.24
C THR A 53 -9.02 -8.90 -7.04
N GLU A 54 -7.78 -9.06 -6.57
CA GLU A 54 -7.19 -10.39 -6.38
C GLU A 54 -7.97 -11.22 -5.36
N TRP A 55 -8.27 -10.62 -4.22
CA TRP A 55 -8.90 -11.37 -3.13
C TRP A 55 -10.38 -11.57 -3.34
N THR A 56 -11.08 -10.64 -4.01
CA THR A 56 -12.47 -10.90 -4.40
C THR A 56 -12.55 -12.13 -5.29
N THR A 57 -11.67 -12.23 -6.27
CA THR A 57 -11.63 -13.40 -7.16
C THR A 57 -11.32 -14.69 -6.39
N LYS A 58 -10.34 -14.66 -5.49
CA LYS A 58 -9.99 -15.83 -4.68
C LYS A 58 -11.13 -16.27 -3.77
N LEU A 59 -11.81 -15.33 -3.13
CA LEU A 59 -12.93 -15.65 -2.25
C LEU A 59 -14.11 -16.22 -3.02
N MET A 60 -14.40 -15.68 -4.19
CA MET A 60 -15.48 -16.18 -5.04
C MET A 60 -15.21 -17.59 -5.55
N ASN A 61 -13.95 -17.96 -5.74
CA ASN A 61 -13.55 -19.28 -6.21
C ASN A 61 -13.29 -20.27 -5.07
N ASP A 62 -13.36 -19.84 -3.83
CA ASP A 62 -13.15 -20.69 -2.66
C ASP A 62 -14.48 -21.27 -2.20
N SER A 63 -14.71 -22.56 -2.50
CA SER A 63 -15.96 -23.22 -2.14
C SER A 63 -16.19 -23.35 -0.65
N SER A 64 -15.13 -23.24 0.16
CA SER A 64 -15.25 -23.26 1.62
C SER A 64 -15.63 -21.91 2.22
N PHE A 65 -15.53 -20.83 1.46
CA PHE A 65 -15.92 -19.51 1.89
C PHE A 65 -17.38 -19.25 1.52
N THR A 66 -18.25 -19.24 2.52
CA THR A 66 -19.69 -19.09 2.34
C THR A 66 -20.26 -17.78 2.88
N ASP A 67 -19.46 -16.99 3.57
CA ASP A 67 -19.87 -15.71 4.15
C ASP A 67 -19.94 -14.63 3.05
N PRO A 68 -20.74 -13.57 3.27
CA PRO A 68 -20.73 -12.44 2.35
C PRO A 68 -19.36 -11.75 2.33
N ILE A 69 -18.98 -11.29 1.13
CA ILE A 69 -17.74 -10.50 0.98
C ILE A 69 -18.01 -9.08 1.48
N PRO A 70 -17.23 -8.58 2.47
CA PRO A 70 -17.46 -7.23 2.97
C PRO A 70 -17.24 -6.17 1.88
N SER A 71 -18.11 -5.15 1.85
CA SER A 71 -17.95 -3.99 0.96
C SER A 71 -17.10 -2.90 1.61
N ASN A 72 -16.95 -2.93 2.93
CA ASN A 72 -16.17 -1.97 3.70
C ASN A 72 -14.68 -2.34 3.63
N GLN A 73 -13.82 -1.36 3.33
CA GLN A 73 -12.39 -1.59 3.16
C GLN A 73 -11.74 -2.21 4.41
N ALA A 74 -12.04 -1.67 5.59
CA ALA A 74 -11.44 -2.16 6.84
C ALA A 74 -11.84 -3.61 7.11
N ASP A 75 -13.10 -3.95 6.92
CA ASP A 75 -13.59 -5.30 7.14
C ASP A 75 -13.05 -6.28 6.10
N PHE A 76 -12.94 -5.84 4.85
CA PHE A 76 -12.36 -6.65 3.78
C PHE A 76 -10.90 -6.99 4.08
N VAL A 77 -10.11 -6.00 4.45
CA VAL A 77 -8.69 -6.18 4.81
C VAL A 77 -8.55 -7.09 6.03
N ALA A 78 -9.38 -6.88 7.05
CA ALA A 78 -9.36 -7.72 8.26
C ALA A 78 -9.67 -9.18 7.94
N LEU A 79 -10.68 -9.41 7.10
CA LEU A 79 -11.05 -10.77 6.69
C LEU A 79 -9.90 -11.47 5.97
N VAL A 80 -9.30 -10.79 4.98
CA VAL A 80 -8.25 -11.38 4.16
C VAL A 80 -6.98 -11.63 4.98
N THR A 81 -6.53 -10.66 5.75
CA THR A 81 -5.27 -10.78 6.50
C THR A 81 -5.34 -11.79 7.63
N ALA A 82 -6.55 -12.15 8.08
CA ALA A 82 -6.75 -13.20 9.08
C ALA A 82 -6.74 -14.61 8.50
N ARG A 83 -6.76 -14.76 7.17
CA ARG A 83 -6.79 -16.08 6.52
C ARG A 83 -5.42 -16.75 6.62
N SER A 84 -5.44 -18.07 6.73
CA SER A 84 -4.21 -18.87 6.79
C SER A 84 -3.43 -18.87 5.47
N ASP A 85 -4.11 -18.58 4.36
CA ASP A 85 -3.49 -18.55 3.03
C ASP A 85 -3.01 -17.14 2.62
N TYR A 86 -3.19 -16.14 3.50
CA TYR A 86 -2.70 -14.79 3.22
C TYR A 86 -1.19 -14.70 3.47
N THR A 87 -0.48 -14.11 2.53
CA THR A 87 0.95 -13.80 2.66
C THR A 87 1.24 -12.41 2.13
N THR A 88 2.24 -11.74 2.69
CA THR A 88 2.74 -10.48 2.14
C THR A 88 3.57 -10.75 0.89
N ARG A 89 3.80 -9.70 0.10
CA ARG A 89 4.67 -9.83 -1.08
C ARG A 89 6.06 -10.31 -0.70
N LYS A 90 6.61 -9.80 0.41
CA LYS A 90 7.94 -10.24 0.86
C LYS A 90 7.95 -11.73 1.17
N GLN A 91 6.90 -12.23 1.84
CA GLN A 91 6.79 -13.66 2.14
C GLN A 91 6.71 -14.50 0.87
N ARG A 92 5.95 -14.05 -0.14
CA ARG A 92 5.85 -14.74 -1.43
C ARG A 92 7.18 -14.74 -2.18
N ASP A 93 7.88 -13.60 -2.17
CA ASP A 93 9.17 -13.47 -2.83
C ASP A 93 10.22 -14.37 -2.16
N ASP A 94 10.23 -14.40 -0.82
CA ASP A 94 11.16 -15.24 -0.06
C ASP A 94 10.89 -16.73 -0.31
N ALA A 95 9.61 -17.13 -0.36
CA ALA A 95 9.25 -18.51 -0.68
C ALA A 95 9.66 -18.90 -2.09
N SER A 96 9.55 -17.99 -3.06
CA SER A 96 10.01 -18.23 -4.43
C SER A 96 11.51 -18.46 -4.51
N LYS A 97 12.30 -17.76 -3.69
CA LYS A 97 13.76 -17.91 -3.66
C LYS A 97 14.21 -19.26 -3.12
N ILE A 98 13.42 -19.88 -2.25
CA ILE A 98 13.77 -21.17 -1.64
C ILE A 98 13.81 -22.27 -2.70
N GLY A 99 13.03 -22.13 -3.77
CA GLY A 99 12.98 -23.11 -4.85
C GLY A 99 14.09 -23.01 -5.89
N GLU A 100 15.01 -22.05 -5.74
CA GLU A 100 16.07 -21.83 -6.71
C GLU A 100 17.33 -22.70 -6.41
#